data_3438c39a299d33218f17adc0b368129d
#
_entry.id   3438c39a299d33218f17adc0b368129d
#
_cell.length_a   1.000
_cell.length_b   1.000
_cell.length_c   1.000
_cell.angle_alpha   90.00
_cell.angle_beta   90.00
_cell.angle_gamma   90.00
#
_symmetry.space_group_name_H-M   'P 1'
#
loop_
_entity.id
_entity.type
_entity.pdbx_description
1 polymer ?
#
loop_
_entity_poly.entity_id
_entity_poly.type
_entity_poly.pdbx_seq_one_letter_code
_entity_poly.pdbx_strand_id
1 'polypeptide(L)'
;MKILLVEDDANLREVTQRSLEKERYVVEIAADYRTALQKIEDYDYDCILLDIMLPDGSGLDLLEKLKEMHKRENVIILSAKDSIEDK
;
A
#
# COMPACT_ATOMS: atom_id res chain seq x y z
N MET A 1 8.62 12.01 5.47
CA MET A 1 8.59 10.77 4.70
C MET A 1 7.24 10.62 4.05
N LYS A 2 7.22 10.28 2.78
CA LYS A 2 5.97 10.15 2.03
C LYS A 2 5.63 8.68 1.86
N ILE A 3 4.44 8.29 2.27
CA ILE A 3 4.01 6.90 2.28
C ILE A 3 2.77 6.73 1.42
N LEU A 4 2.75 5.68 0.61
CA LEU A 4 1.54 5.28 -0.10
C LEU A 4 0.95 4.08 0.66
N LEU A 5 -0.30 4.19 1.07
CA LEU A 5 -0.99 3.12 1.77
C LEU A 5 -2.02 2.52 0.83
N VAL A 6 -1.84 1.26 0.47
CA VAL A 6 -2.72 0.54 -0.45
C VAL A 6 -3.53 -0.46 0.36
N GLU A 7 -4.78 -0.13 0.61
CA GLU A 7 -5.65 -0.94 1.46
C GLU A 7 -7.11 -0.72 1.03
N ASP A 8 -7.82 -1.79 0.75
CA ASP A 8 -9.21 -1.69 0.29
C ASP A 8 -10.22 -1.56 1.43
N ASP A 9 -9.87 -2.02 2.63
CA ASP A 9 -10.77 -1.91 3.77
C ASP A 9 -10.76 -0.46 4.28
N ALA A 10 -11.88 0.22 4.16
CA ALA A 10 -11.95 1.64 4.48
C ALA A 10 -11.65 1.92 5.95
N ASN A 11 -12.11 1.09 6.85
CA ASN A 11 -11.88 1.30 8.27
C ASN A 11 -10.42 1.10 8.63
N LEU A 12 -9.82 0.03 8.14
CA LEU A 12 -8.42 -0.26 8.41
C LEU A 12 -7.53 0.80 7.78
N ARG A 13 -7.89 1.22 6.56
CA ARG A 13 -7.13 2.26 5.87
C ARG A 13 -7.14 3.56 6.67
N GLU A 14 -8.31 3.94 7.19
CA GLU A 14 -8.41 5.18 7.93
C GLU A 14 -7.63 5.13 9.23
N VAL A 15 -7.73 4.04 9.97
CA VAL A 15 -7.00 3.88 11.23
C VAL A 15 -5.49 3.92 10.98
N THR A 16 -5.03 3.22 9.97
CA THR A 16 -3.62 3.17 9.64
C THR A 16 -3.12 4.54 9.19
N GLN A 17 -3.92 5.22 8.37
CA GLN A 17 -3.56 6.55 7.89
C GLN A 17 -3.40 7.52 9.06
N ARG A 18 -4.34 7.50 10.00
CA ARG A 18 -4.26 8.38 11.15
C ARG A 18 -3.03 8.11 12.01
N SER A 19 -2.71 6.83 12.21
CA SER A 19 -1.55 6.47 13.00
C SER A 19 -0.26 6.98 12.37
N LEU A 20 -0.16 6.87 11.05
CA LEU A 20 1.03 7.34 10.35
C LEU A 20 1.11 8.86 10.34
N GLU A 21 -0.02 9.52 10.22
CA GLU A 21 -0.04 10.98 10.22
C GLU A 21 0.33 11.55 11.59
N LYS A 22 0.04 10.83 12.65
CA LYS A 22 0.46 11.25 13.98
C LYS A 22 1.98 11.28 14.09
N GLU A 23 2.66 10.44 13.32
CA GLU A 23 4.12 10.42 13.31
C GLU A 23 4.68 11.43 12.29
N ARG A 24 3.80 12.28 11.77
CA ARG A 24 4.18 13.35 10.85
C ARG A 24 4.60 12.88 9.47
N TYR A 25 4.17 11.69 9.07
CA TYR A 25 4.39 11.23 7.71
C TYR A 25 3.31 11.80 6.80
N VAL A 26 3.66 12.03 5.56
CA VAL A 26 2.69 12.43 4.55
C VAL A 26 2.15 11.13 3.94
N VAL A 27 0.85 10.91 4.04
CA VAL A 27 0.26 9.65 3.61
C VAL A 27 -0.71 9.89 2.47
N GLU A 28 -0.52 9.13 1.39
CA GLU A 28 -1.50 9.08 0.31
C GLU A 28 -2.12 7.69 0.34
N ILE A 29 -3.35 7.58 -0.11
CA ILE A 29 -4.06 6.31 -0.03
C ILE A 29 -4.51 5.84 -1.39
N ALA A 30 -4.62 4.54 -1.55
CA ALA A 30 -5.21 3.91 -2.72
C ALA A 30 -6.05 2.74 -2.25
N ALA A 31 -7.25 2.61 -2.77
CA ALA A 31 -8.18 1.58 -2.33
C ALA A 31 -8.19 0.37 -3.23
N ASP A 32 -7.51 0.41 -4.35
CA ASP A 32 -7.51 -0.68 -5.31
C ASP A 32 -6.20 -0.71 -6.08
N TYR A 33 -6.03 -1.77 -6.87
CA TYR A 33 -4.83 -1.98 -7.66
C TYR A 33 -4.61 -0.87 -8.67
N ARG A 34 -5.65 -0.52 -9.39
CA ARG A 34 -5.55 0.44 -10.48
C ARG A 34 -5.13 1.82 -9.98
N THR A 35 -5.74 2.28 -8.91
CA THR A 35 -5.40 3.57 -8.33
C THR A 35 -3.97 3.55 -7.80
N ALA A 36 -3.59 2.45 -7.14
CA ALA A 36 -2.24 2.32 -6.60
C ALA A 36 -1.21 2.34 -7.74
N LEU A 37 -1.47 1.62 -8.81
CA LEU A 37 -0.54 1.58 -9.94
C LEU A 37 -0.37 2.96 -10.55
N GLN A 38 -1.45 3.68 -10.71
CA GLN A 38 -1.40 5.01 -11.30
C GLN A 38 -0.57 5.96 -10.42
N LYS A 39 -0.77 5.90 -9.10
CA LYS A 39 -0.01 6.74 -8.20
C LYS A 39 1.47 6.39 -8.22
N ILE A 40 1.78 5.11 -8.28
CA ILE A 40 3.17 4.67 -8.33
C ILE A 40 3.85 5.13 -9.63
N GLU A 41 3.11 5.15 -10.72
CA GLU A 41 3.66 5.62 -11.99
C GLU A 41 3.92 7.12 -11.96
N ASP A 42 3.05 7.87 -11.29
CA ASP A 42 3.12 9.32 -11.33
C ASP A 42 3.98 9.94 -10.25
N TYR A 43 4.18 9.26 -9.13
CA TYR A 43 4.88 9.84 -8.00
C TYR A 43 5.86 8.86 -7.38
N ASP A 44 6.80 9.38 -6.61
CA ASP A 44 7.74 8.57 -5.86
C ASP A 44 7.36 8.60 -4.39
N TYR A 45 7.56 7.49 -3.71
CA TYR A 45 7.24 7.36 -2.30
C TYR A 45 8.45 6.82 -1.55
N ASP A 46 8.58 7.18 -0.28
CA ASP A 46 9.65 6.64 0.54
C ASP A 46 9.31 5.23 1.00
N CYS A 47 8.03 4.95 1.16
CA CYS A 47 7.59 3.63 1.60
C CYS A 47 6.21 3.36 1.04
N ILE A 48 5.94 2.11 0.69
CA ILE A 48 4.63 1.67 0.22
C ILE A 48 4.15 0.56 1.14
N LEU A 49 3.00 0.77 1.79
CA LEU A 49 2.36 -0.27 2.59
C LEU A 49 1.31 -0.91 1.70
N LEU A 50 1.45 -2.19 1.44
CA LEU A 50 0.72 -2.84 0.38
C LEU A 50 -0.04 -4.05 0.88
N ASP A 51 -1.36 -4.04 0.71
CA ASP A 51 -2.19 -5.19 0.99
C ASP A 51 -2.10 -6.14 -0.20
N ILE A 52 -2.01 -7.43 0.08
CA ILE A 52 -1.92 -8.42 -0.97
C ILE A 52 -3.24 -8.56 -1.70
N MET A 53 -4.35 -8.54 -0.98
CA MET A 53 -5.66 -8.78 -1.58
C MET A 53 -6.37 -7.48 -1.88
N LEU A 54 -6.47 -7.15 -3.15
CA LEU A 54 -7.16 -5.96 -3.60
C LEU A 54 -8.34 -6.37 -4.48
N PRO A 55 -9.39 -5.56 -4.57
CA PRO A 55 -10.59 -5.94 -5.29
C PRO A 55 -10.36 -6.19 -6.78
N ASP A 56 -9.40 -5.52 -7.36
CA ASP A 56 -9.15 -5.62 -8.81
C ASP A 56 -7.77 -6.14 -9.14
N GLY A 57 -7.10 -6.77 -8.20
CA GLY A 57 -5.78 -7.32 -8.49
C GLY A 57 -5.08 -7.80 -7.25
N SER A 58 -3.83 -8.13 -7.41
CA SER A 58 -3.01 -8.62 -6.29
C SER A 58 -1.91 -7.64 -5.98
N GLY A 59 -1.66 -7.43 -4.70
CA GLY A 59 -0.51 -6.63 -4.27
C GLY A 59 0.79 -7.19 -4.76
N LEU A 60 0.87 -8.52 -4.96
CA LEU A 60 2.09 -9.12 -5.48
C LEU A 60 2.36 -8.69 -6.92
N ASP A 61 1.29 -8.51 -7.72
CA ASP A 61 1.44 -8.01 -9.09
C ASP A 61 1.94 -6.57 -9.06
N LEU A 62 1.49 -5.79 -8.09
CA LEU A 62 1.94 -4.42 -7.96
C LEU A 62 3.42 -4.37 -7.61
N LEU A 63 3.87 -5.31 -6.78
CA LEU A 63 5.28 -5.41 -6.43
C LEU A 63 6.12 -5.72 -7.67
N GLU A 64 5.62 -6.59 -8.55
CA GLU A 64 6.32 -6.87 -9.78
C GLU A 64 6.39 -5.66 -10.69
N LYS A 65 5.32 -4.87 -10.76
CA LYS A 65 5.33 -3.65 -11.54
C LYS A 65 6.37 -2.66 -11.03
N LEU A 66 6.52 -2.57 -9.72
CA LEU A 66 7.54 -1.72 -9.14
C LEU A 66 8.93 -2.14 -9.59
N LYS A 67 9.17 -3.44 -9.63
CA LYS A 67 10.47 -3.95 -10.08
C LYS A 67 10.68 -3.65 -11.55
N GLU A 68 9.64 -3.79 -12.36
CA GLU A 68 9.75 -3.50 -13.80
C GLU A 68 10.05 -2.04 -14.05
N MET A 69 9.54 -1.16 -13.22
CA MET A 69 9.79 0.27 -13.36
C MET A 69 11.11 0.69 -12.74
N HIS A 70 11.86 -0.23 -12.19
CA HIS A 70 13.13 0.02 -11.52
C HIS A 70 13.00 1.00 -10.35
N LYS A 71 11.84 0.98 -9.71
CA LYS A 71 11.63 1.83 -8.55
C LYS A 71 12.18 1.14 -7.30
N ARG A 72 12.78 1.90 -6.43
CA ARG A 72 13.47 1.38 -5.26
C ARG A 72 12.80 1.72 -3.95
N GLU A 73 11.52 2.00 -3.97
CA GLU A 73 10.79 2.29 -2.76
C GLU A 73 10.80 1.08 -1.82
N ASN A 74 10.80 1.33 -0.55
CA ASN A 74 10.67 0.27 0.44
C ASN A 74 9.21 -0.18 0.45
N VAL A 75 8.98 -1.48 0.33
CA VAL A 75 7.63 -2.02 0.29
C VAL A 75 7.43 -2.94 1.49
N ILE A 76 6.36 -2.71 2.24
CA ILE A 76 5.98 -3.56 3.36
C ILE A 76 4.65 -4.20 3.00
N ILE A 77 4.62 -5.52 3.01
CA ILE A 77 3.43 -6.27 2.67
C ILE A 77 2.57 -6.45 3.92
N LEU A 78 1.29 -6.11 3.80
CA LEU A 78 0.35 -6.28 4.87
C LEU A 78 -0.48 -7.52 4.59
N SER A 79 -0.38 -8.52 5.42
CA SER A 79 -1.13 -9.74 5.23
C SER A 79 -1.92 -10.13 6.45
N ALA A 80 -2.24 -9.14 7.24
CA ALA A 80 -2.86 -9.40 8.51
C ALA A 80 -4.16 -10.13 8.44
N LYS A 81 -4.87 -9.98 7.38
CA LYS A 81 -6.14 -10.63 7.29
C LYS A 81 -6.03 -12.12 7.37
N ASP A 82 -4.96 -12.65 6.83
CA ASP A 82 -4.82 -14.06 6.82
C ASP A 82 -4.20 -14.61 8.03
N SER A 83 -3.25 -13.92 8.57
CA SER A 83 -2.50 -14.47 9.67
C SER A 83 -3.30 -14.59 10.90
N ILE A 84 -4.38 -13.87 11.03
CA ILE A 84 -5.12 -13.93 12.23
C ILE A 84 -5.88 -15.16 12.39
N GLU A 85 -6.30 -15.75 11.33
CA GLU A 85 -7.06 -16.86 11.46
C GLU A 85 -6.44 -17.97 11.94
N ASP A 86 -5.39 -18.13 11.79
CA ASP A 86 -4.83 -19.22 12.15
C ASP A 86 -4.77 -19.54 13.39
N LYS A 87 -5.20 -19.56 13.81
CA LYS A 87 -5.05 -20.02 14.93
C LYS A 87 -5.72 -20.39 15.42
#